data_36ceb85b890514f6da40273c0c50edcb
#
_entry.id   36ceb85b890514f6da40273c0c50edcb
#
_cell.length_a   1.000
_cell.length_b   1.000
_cell.length_c   1.000
_cell.angle_alpha   90.00
_cell.angle_beta   90.00
_cell.angle_gamma   90.00
#
_symmetry.space_group_name_H-M   'P 1'
#
loop_
_entity.id
_entity.type
_entity.pdbx_description
1 polymer ?
#
loop_
_entity_poly.entity_id
_entity_poly.type
_entity_poly.pdbx_seq_one_letter_code
_entity_poly.pdbx_strand_id
1 'polypeptide(L)'
;MSERKWTHQTAEKISQCLEEGLEINVSATVVRRLLRKLGYSLKSNKKCLSSGNAPDRDTQFGIIKRHRDEFSKLGEPIISVDTKKKEMIGLFKNSGRTWRQAHKKVKDHDFRSEAKGLASPYGIYDIQRNFGTLVIGESADTPEFAVNCILMWWEKHGRFHYPEARRLLILADSGGSNGARPRMWKKCLQERLADQYGIIVTVAHYPSGASKWNPIEHRMFNEISKNWSGVPLETFDTLVNFAKKTKTKTGLNIEAYRDQRTYEKGKKVSDKEMATMSLIKSTELGKWNYTIQPKKAEVGEYLQPSLQVKPEPIEDRHSSSKNRPWNFLYLISRIRNLFSVLPEKSLAI
;
A
#
# COMPACT_ATOMS: atom_id res chain seq x y z
N MET A 1 -41.36 16.33 15.14
CA MET A 1 -40.65 16.95 13.98
C MET A 1 -39.15 16.67 14.12
N SER A 2 -38.53 15.92 13.19
CA SER A 2 -37.08 15.75 13.20
C SER A 2 -36.44 17.05 12.81
N GLU A 3 -35.68 17.69 13.69
CA GLU A 3 -34.85 18.83 13.36
C GLU A 3 -33.83 18.38 12.29
N ARG A 4 -34.04 18.80 11.04
CA ARG A 4 -33.08 18.59 9.97
C ARG A 4 -31.83 19.42 10.23
N LYS A 5 -30.77 18.77 10.68
CA LYS A 5 -29.46 19.40 10.95
C LYS A 5 -28.50 19.37 9.75
N TRP A 6 -28.98 19.16 8.52
CA TRP A 6 -28.19 19.11 7.31
C TRP A 6 -29.01 19.44 6.05
N THR A 7 -28.33 19.86 4.99
CA THR A 7 -28.92 20.13 3.68
C THR A 7 -27.95 19.78 2.56
N HIS A 8 -28.48 19.36 1.41
CA HIS A 8 -27.75 19.19 0.15
C HIS A 8 -27.85 20.42 -0.78
N GLN A 9 -28.59 21.45 -0.39
CA GLN A 9 -28.72 22.65 -1.21
C GLN A 9 -27.40 23.39 -1.29
N THR A 10 -27.11 23.95 -2.47
CA THR A 10 -25.97 24.88 -2.63
C THR A 10 -26.27 26.23 -1.98
N ALA A 11 -25.24 26.99 -1.69
CA ALA A 11 -25.42 28.33 -1.10
C ALA A 11 -26.18 29.27 -2.03
N GLU A 12 -26.07 29.06 -3.34
CA GLU A 12 -26.83 29.77 -4.41
C GLU A 12 -28.29 29.44 -4.29
N LYS A 13 -28.63 28.15 -4.18
CA LYS A 13 -30.02 27.69 -4.04
C LYS A 13 -30.68 28.19 -2.75
N ILE A 14 -29.89 28.20 -1.63
CA ILE A 14 -30.36 28.75 -0.35
C ILE A 14 -30.61 30.26 -0.49
N SER A 15 -29.71 31.01 -1.14
CA SER A 15 -29.88 32.42 -1.44
C SER A 15 -31.19 32.70 -2.19
N GLN A 16 -31.43 31.92 -3.25
CA GLN A 16 -32.65 32.01 -4.05
C GLN A 16 -33.91 31.69 -3.20
N CYS A 17 -33.90 30.62 -2.41
CA CYS A 17 -35.03 30.28 -1.55
C CYS A 17 -35.32 31.36 -0.47
N LEU A 18 -34.29 32.06 0.02
CA LEU A 18 -34.46 33.17 0.97
C LEU A 18 -35.12 34.39 0.29
N GLU A 19 -34.76 34.66 -0.97
CA GLU A 19 -35.34 35.74 -1.76
C GLU A 19 -36.81 35.44 -2.13
N GLU A 20 -37.07 34.24 -2.66
CA GLU A 20 -38.41 33.83 -3.10
C GLU A 20 -39.39 33.59 -1.96
N GLY A 21 -38.92 33.05 -0.81
CA GLY A 21 -39.82 32.66 0.27
C GLY A 21 -39.93 33.64 1.43
N LEU A 22 -38.92 34.48 1.62
CA LEU A 22 -38.82 35.40 2.78
C LEU A 22 -38.51 36.84 2.37
N GLU A 23 -38.42 37.14 1.07
CA GLU A 23 -38.02 38.45 0.53
C GLU A 23 -36.66 38.95 1.03
N ILE A 24 -35.80 38.03 1.47
CA ILE A 24 -34.46 38.33 1.99
C ILE A 24 -33.42 38.19 0.87
N ASN A 25 -32.94 39.31 0.36
CA ASN A 25 -31.92 39.33 -0.67
C ASN A 25 -30.52 39.30 -0.05
N VAL A 26 -29.86 38.15 -0.14
CA VAL A 26 -28.48 37.90 0.34
C VAL A 26 -27.68 37.11 -0.70
N SER A 27 -26.42 37.47 -0.90
CA SER A 27 -25.57 36.73 -1.84
C SER A 27 -25.20 35.36 -1.30
N ALA A 28 -24.87 34.41 -2.20
CA ALA A 28 -24.38 33.09 -1.84
C ALA A 28 -23.11 33.15 -0.96
N THR A 29 -22.30 34.19 -1.09
CA THR A 29 -21.13 34.40 -0.22
C THR A 29 -21.54 34.72 1.22
N VAL A 30 -22.57 35.52 1.40
CA VAL A 30 -23.15 35.81 2.73
C VAL A 30 -23.73 34.52 3.33
N VAL A 31 -24.47 33.74 2.54
CA VAL A 31 -25.02 32.43 2.97
C VAL A 31 -23.89 31.51 3.44
N ARG A 32 -22.79 31.35 2.67
CA ARG A 32 -21.63 30.52 3.09
C ARG A 32 -21.02 31.02 4.40
N ARG A 33 -20.93 32.33 4.61
CA ARG A 33 -20.43 32.93 5.85
C ARG A 33 -21.34 32.65 7.03
N LEU A 34 -22.67 32.77 6.85
CA LEU A 34 -23.66 32.46 7.86
C LEU A 34 -23.67 31.00 8.25
N LEU A 35 -23.65 30.10 7.25
CA LEU A 35 -23.54 28.65 7.50
C LEU A 35 -22.30 28.31 8.36
N ARG A 36 -21.14 28.92 8.08
CA ARG A 36 -19.93 28.73 8.90
C ARG A 36 -20.11 29.26 10.32
N LYS A 37 -20.73 30.42 10.51
CA LYS A 37 -21.04 30.96 11.84
C LYS A 37 -21.99 30.04 12.63
N LEU A 38 -22.91 29.35 11.95
CA LEU A 38 -23.81 28.36 12.54
C LEU A 38 -23.18 26.99 12.72
N GLY A 39 -21.85 26.84 12.46
CA GLY A 39 -21.12 25.58 12.63
C GLY A 39 -21.29 24.57 11.46
N TYR A 40 -21.95 24.96 10.39
CA TYR A 40 -22.09 24.10 9.21
C TYR A 40 -20.87 24.17 8.31
N SER A 41 -20.42 23.00 7.82
CA SER A 41 -19.39 22.88 6.79
C SER A 41 -19.67 21.63 5.95
N LEU A 42 -19.18 21.60 4.72
CA LEU A 42 -19.24 20.39 3.89
C LEU A 42 -18.44 19.28 4.56
N LYS A 43 -19.10 18.19 4.93
CA LYS A 43 -18.49 17.05 5.60
C LYS A 43 -18.84 15.77 4.85
N SER A 44 -17.83 14.96 4.60
CA SER A 44 -18.02 13.59 4.18
C SER A 44 -18.28 12.67 5.38
N ASN A 45 -18.89 11.53 5.14
CA ASN A 45 -19.05 10.51 6.18
C ASN A 45 -17.67 10.06 6.67
N LYS A 46 -17.48 10.08 7.99
CA LYS A 46 -16.26 9.63 8.65
C LYS A 46 -16.45 8.22 9.16
N LYS A 47 -15.64 7.28 8.66
CA LYS A 47 -15.58 5.91 9.17
C LYS A 47 -14.92 5.89 10.55
N CYS A 48 -15.69 6.04 11.62
CA CYS A 48 -15.18 6.03 13.01
C CYS A 48 -15.90 5.05 13.92
N LEU A 49 -17.04 4.50 13.50
CA LEU A 49 -17.76 3.48 14.26
C LEU A 49 -17.18 2.11 13.89
N SER A 50 -16.52 1.43 14.82
CA SER A 50 -16.13 0.04 14.64
C SER A 50 -17.32 -0.85 15.01
N SER A 51 -17.67 -1.78 14.12
CA SER A 51 -18.63 -2.84 14.45
C SER A 51 -17.94 -3.85 15.38
N GLY A 52 -18.18 -3.72 16.67
CA GLY A 52 -17.71 -4.64 17.71
C GLY A 52 -16.71 -4.03 18.69
N ASN A 53 -16.99 -4.24 19.96
CA ASN A 53 -16.02 -4.12 21.04
C ASN A 53 -15.06 -5.31 20.93
N ALA A 54 -13.84 -5.08 20.46
CA ALA A 54 -12.76 -6.04 20.59
C ALA A 54 -12.05 -5.75 21.92
N PRO A 55 -12.35 -6.47 23.02
CA PRO A 55 -11.77 -6.20 24.34
C PRO A 55 -10.24 -6.26 24.32
N ASP A 56 -9.68 -7.04 23.39
CA ASP A 56 -8.24 -7.23 23.22
C ASP A 56 -7.57 -6.17 22.34
N ARG A 57 -8.29 -5.14 21.90
CA ARG A 57 -7.79 -4.20 20.89
C ARG A 57 -6.61 -3.38 21.38
N ASP A 58 -6.76 -2.76 22.54
CA ASP A 58 -5.73 -1.87 23.11
C ASP A 58 -4.52 -2.70 23.57
N THR A 59 -4.78 -3.89 24.14
CA THR A 59 -3.72 -4.87 24.46
C THR A 59 -2.92 -5.24 23.22
N GLN A 60 -3.59 -5.53 22.09
CA GLN A 60 -2.92 -5.88 20.85
C GLN A 60 -2.08 -4.73 20.29
N PHE A 61 -2.55 -3.48 20.34
CA PHE A 61 -1.74 -2.33 19.97
C PHE A 61 -0.53 -2.16 20.88
N GLY A 62 -0.66 -2.46 22.17
CA GLY A 62 0.44 -2.49 23.13
C GLY A 62 1.50 -3.54 22.76
N ILE A 63 1.08 -4.75 22.36
CA ILE A 63 1.97 -5.82 21.90
C ILE A 63 2.71 -5.40 20.64
N ILE A 64 2.00 -4.87 19.63
CA ILE A 64 2.61 -4.38 18.38
C ILE A 64 3.66 -3.30 18.68
N LYS A 65 3.35 -2.37 19.59
CA LYS A 65 4.29 -1.33 19.99
C LYS A 65 5.54 -1.91 20.64
N ARG A 66 5.39 -2.84 21.62
CA ARG A 66 6.53 -3.50 22.27
C ARG A 66 7.43 -4.20 21.25
N HIS A 67 6.87 -4.98 20.32
CA HIS A 67 7.66 -5.62 19.26
C HIS A 67 8.38 -4.61 18.38
N ARG A 68 7.71 -3.54 17.96
CA ARG A 68 8.35 -2.49 17.15
C ARG A 68 9.51 -1.82 17.88
N ASP A 69 9.32 -1.48 19.15
CA ASP A 69 10.34 -0.83 19.97
C ASP A 69 11.55 -1.78 20.19
N GLU A 70 11.30 -3.08 20.45
CA GLU A 70 12.33 -4.10 20.58
C GLU A 70 13.15 -4.27 19.29
N PHE A 71 12.49 -4.56 18.17
CA PHE A 71 13.16 -4.78 16.89
C PHE A 71 13.91 -3.53 16.39
N SER A 72 13.34 -2.35 16.62
CA SER A 72 14.01 -1.10 16.28
C SER A 72 15.28 -0.87 17.09
N LYS A 73 15.29 -1.18 18.40
CA LYS A 73 16.48 -1.09 19.25
C LYS A 73 17.59 -2.05 18.82
N LEU A 74 17.22 -3.21 18.30
CA LEU A 74 18.16 -4.25 17.85
C LEU A 74 18.63 -4.02 16.40
N GLY A 75 18.09 -3.04 15.69
CA GLY A 75 18.38 -2.83 14.26
C GLY A 75 17.81 -3.92 13.35
N GLU A 76 16.88 -4.74 13.85
CA GLU A 76 16.27 -5.83 13.11
C GLU A 76 15.14 -5.31 12.20
N PRO A 77 14.93 -5.86 11.00
CA PRO A 77 13.93 -5.37 10.05
C PRO A 77 12.49 -5.45 10.57
N ILE A 78 11.73 -4.40 10.28
CA ILE A 78 10.29 -4.30 10.60
C ILE A 78 9.55 -3.95 9.32
N ILE A 79 8.74 -4.87 8.81
CA ILE A 79 7.91 -4.65 7.63
C ILE A 79 6.43 -4.61 7.97
N SER A 80 5.71 -3.75 7.28
CA SER A 80 4.25 -3.72 7.26
C SER A 80 3.78 -4.22 5.90
N VAL A 81 2.88 -5.21 5.88
CA VAL A 81 2.44 -5.88 4.65
C VAL A 81 0.93 -5.85 4.51
N ASP A 82 0.47 -5.70 3.27
CA ASP A 82 -0.96 -5.79 2.94
C ASP A 82 -1.20 -5.90 1.43
N THR A 83 -2.42 -6.32 1.07
CA THR A 83 -2.89 -6.30 -0.32
C THR A 83 -3.67 -5.02 -0.57
N LYS A 84 -3.20 -4.18 -1.51
CA LYS A 84 -3.96 -3.04 -1.99
C LYS A 84 -5.20 -3.52 -2.76
N LYS A 85 -6.26 -2.71 -2.79
CA LYS A 85 -7.43 -2.96 -3.63
C LYS A 85 -7.00 -3.41 -5.03
N LYS A 86 -7.64 -4.47 -5.52
CA LYS A 86 -7.42 -4.99 -6.89
C LYS A 86 -7.81 -3.96 -7.93
N GLU A 87 -7.01 -3.88 -8.99
CA GLU A 87 -7.21 -2.92 -10.07
C GLU A 87 -7.50 -3.66 -11.39
N MET A 88 -8.51 -3.20 -12.12
CA MET A 88 -8.80 -3.73 -13.45
C MET A 88 -7.82 -3.16 -14.47
N ILE A 89 -7.29 -4.04 -15.32
CA ILE A 89 -6.35 -3.67 -16.37
C ILE A 89 -7.11 -3.41 -17.66
N GLY A 90 -6.98 -2.19 -18.18
CA GLY A 90 -7.65 -1.76 -19.41
C GLY A 90 -8.03 -0.29 -19.41
N LEU A 91 -8.86 0.09 -20.37
CA LEU A 91 -9.38 1.46 -20.52
C LEU A 91 -10.58 1.70 -19.57
N PHE A 92 -10.35 1.54 -18.26
CA PHE A 92 -11.35 1.81 -17.23
C PHE A 92 -11.12 3.16 -16.55
N LYS A 93 -12.21 3.74 -16.05
CA LYS A 93 -12.13 5.00 -15.31
C LYS A 93 -11.36 4.83 -14.01
N ASN A 94 -10.24 5.55 -13.87
CA ASN A 94 -9.56 5.68 -12.59
C ASN A 94 -9.90 7.05 -11.97
N SER A 95 -10.27 7.04 -10.70
CA SER A 95 -10.67 8.25 -9.96
C SER A 95 -9.53 9.28 -9.93
N GLY A 96 -9.91 10.56 -9.97
CA GLY A 96 -8.97 11.68 -9.92
C GLY A 96 -8.93 12.49 -11.20
N ARG A 97 -7.99 13.44 -11.26
CA ARG A 97 -7.83 14.39 -12.38
C ARG A 97 -6.35 14.52 -12.72
N THR A 98 -6.05 14.67 -14.01
CA THR A 98 -4.69 14.96 -14.52
C THR A 98 -4.76 16.10 -15.50
N TRP A 99 -3.69 16.87 -15.61
CA TRP A 99 -3.58 17.92 -16.62
C TRP A 99 -3.44 17.29 -18.01
N ARG A 100 -4.40 17.55 -18.89
CA ARG A 100 -4.45 17.05 -20.28
C ARG A 100 -5.11 18.08 -21.17
N GLN A 101 -4.76 18.04 -22.45
CA GLN A 101 -5.42 18.90 -23.46
C GLN A 101 -6.85 18.41 -23.79
N ALA A 102 -7.08 17.09 -23.76
CA ALA A 102 -8.37 16.49 -24.03
C ALA A 102 -8.68 15.36 -23.04
N HIS A 103 -9.95 15.03 -22.87
CA HIS A 103 -10.36 13.89 -22.06
C HIS A 103 -9.87 12.57 -22.66
N LYS A 104 -9.27 11.71 -21.86
CA LYS A 104 -9.03 10.32 -22.26
C LYS A 104 -10.37 9.58 -22.24
N LYS A 105 -10.80 9.09 -23.39
CA LYS A 105 -11.99 8.23 -23.47
C LYS A 105 -11.70 6.89 -22.81
N VAL A 106 -12.62 6.42 -22.00
CA VAL A 106 -12.59 5.13 -21.30
C VAL A 106 -13.92 4.42 -21.52
N LYS A 107 -14.02 3.16 -21.14
CA LYS A 107 -15.28 2.41 -21.20
C LYS A 107 -16.34 3.08 -20.34
N ASP A 108 -17.58 3.02 -20.77
CA ASP A 108 -18.75 3.57 -20.10
C ASP A 108 -19.13 2.77 -18.85
N HIS A 109 -18.82 1.45 -18.84
CA HIS A 109 -19.07 0.55 -17.73
C HIS A 109 -17.80 -0.18 -17.30
N ASP A 110 -17.71 -0.46 -16.00
CA ASP A 110 -16.58 -1.16 -15.37
C ASP A 110 -16.84 -2.68 -15.30
N PHE A 111 -17.18 -3.33 -16.45
CA PHE A 111 -17.40 -4.76 -16.52
C PHE A 111 -16.07 -5.52 -16.42
N ARG A 112 -15.98 -6.39 -15.41
CA ARG A 112 -14.78 -7.19 -15.17
C ARG A 112 -14.44 -8.15 -16.32
N SER A 113 -15.44 -8.62 -17.04
CA SER A 113 -15.29 -9.48 -18.24
C SER A 113 -14.55 -8.78 -19.38
N GLU A 114 -14.56 -7.46 -19.39
CA GLU A 114 -13.89 -6.65 -20.41
C GLU A 114 -12.46 -6.22 -20.01
N ALA A 115 -12.04 -6.57 -18.80
CA ALA A 115 -10.69 -6.29 -18.35
C ALA A 115 -9.69 -7.27 -19.01
N LYS A 116 -8.53 -6.77 -19.41
CA LYS A 116 -7.40 -7.58 -19.88
C LYS A 116 -6.84 -8.48 -18.77
N GLY A 117 -7.17 -8.19 -17.53
CA GLY A 117 -6.78 -8.91 -16.33
C GLY A 117 -7.15 -8.15 -15.07
N LEU A 118 -6.91 -8.78 -13.93
CA LEU A 118 -7.10 -8.18 -12.62
C LEU A 118 -5.75 -8.18 -11.88
N ALA A 119 -5.20 -7.01 -11.65
CA ALA A 119 -4.00 -6.86 -10.85
C ALA A 119 -4.30 -7.04 -9.36
N SER A 120 -3.48 -7.79 -8.67
CA SER A 120 -3.46 -7.95 -7.21
C SER A 120 -2.17 -7.29 -6.67
N PRO A 121 -2.18 -5.98 -6.35
CA PRO A 121 -0.98 -5.32 -5.85
C PRO A 121 -0.76 -5.69 -4.39
N TYR A 122 0.37 -6.32 -4.08
CA TYR A 122 0.81 -6.65 -2.73
C TYR A 122 1.97 -5.75 -2.33
N GLY A 123 1.84 -5.09 -1.20
CA GLY A 123 2.84 -4.15 -0.70
C GLY A 123 3.62 -4.70 0.48
N ILE A 124 4.90 -4.36 0.51
CA ILE A 124 5.79 -4.54 1.64
C ILE A 124 6.42 -3.17 1.93
N TYR A 125 6.18 -2.63 3.11
CA TYR A 125 6.71 -1.36 3.55
C TYR A 125 7.70 -1.55 4.69
N ASP A 126 8.97 -1.30 4.41
CA ASP A 126 10.03 -1.27 5.40
C ASP A 126 9.92 0.03 6.22
N ILE A 127 9.51 -0.13 7.47
CA ILE A 127 9.17 1.00 8.35
C ILE A 127 10.42 1.81 8.73
N GLN A 128 11.54 1.15 8.95
CA GLN A 128 12.77 1.80 9.41
C GLN A 128 13.44 2.59 8.30
N ARG A 129 13.37 2.09 7.07
CA ARG A 129 14.00 2.71 5.91
C ARG A 129 13.07 3.63 5.10
N ASN A 130 11.79 3.69 5.44
CA ASN A 130 10.76 4.37 4.65
C ASN A 130 10.81 3.94 3.17
N PHE A 131 10.92 2.63 2.95
CA PHE A 131 11.09 2.05 1.63
C PHE A 131 9.93 1.10 1.32
N GLY A 132 9.36 1.20 0.12
CA GLY A 132 8.26 0.38 -0.35
C GLY A 132 8.68 -0.61 -1.42
N THR A 133 8.18 -1.84 -1.34
CA THR A 133 8.20 -2.82 -2.43
C THR A 133 6.77 -3.15 -2.80
N LEU A 134 6.41 -2.97 -4.07
CA LEU A 134 5.10 -3.32 -4.60
C LEU A 134 5.23 -4.47 -5.60
N VAL A 135 4.54 -5.57 -5.36
CA VAL A 135 4.49 -6.70 -6.31
C VAL A 135 3.11 -6.74 -6.94
N ILE A 136 3.05 -6.64 -8.26
CA ILE A 136 1.82 -6.70 -9.04
C ILE A 136 1.59 -8.14 -9.49
N GLY A 137 0.73 -8.86 -8.77
CA GLY A 137 0.31 -10.21 -9.14
C GLY A 137 -0.77 -10.21 -10.21
N GLU A 138 -0.67 -11.14 -11.17
CA GLU A 138 -1.60 -11.31 -12.29
C GLU A 138 -2.61 -12.43 -12.04
N SER A 139 -2.50 -13.11 -10.92
CA SER A 139 -3.36 -14.24 -10.58
C SER A 139 -4.05 -14.04 -9.21
N ALA A 140 -4.35 -15.13 -8.52
CA ALA A 140 -5.06 -15.10 -7.26
C ALA A 140 -4.20 -14.55 -6.12
N ASP A 141 -4.78 -13.65 -5.34
CA ASP A 141 -4.25 -13.22 -4.05
C ASP A 141 -4.42 -14.35 -3.03
N THR A 142 -3.37 -15.12 -2.83
CA THR A 142 -3.32 -16.28 -1.93
C THR A 142 -2.25 -16.09 -0.87
N PRO A 143 -2.29 -16.83 0.26
CA PRO A 143 -1.21 -16.80 1.24
C PRO A 143 0.17 -17.15 0.65
N GLU A 144 0.21 -18.04 -0.32
CA GLU A 144 1.43 -18.40 -1.04
C GLU A 144 1.99 -17.23 -1.85
N PHE A 145 1.13 -16.48 -2.56
CA PHE A 145 1.50 -15.24 -3.25
C PHE A 145 2.04 -14.20 -2.28
N ALA A 146 1.34 -13.96 -1.16
CA ALA A 146 1.73 -12.99 -0.17
C ALA A 146 3.14 -13.26 0.40
N VAL A 147 3.44 -14.52 0.74
CA VAL A 147 4.78 -14.90 1.24
C VAL A 147 5.83 -14.79 0.13
N ASN A 148 5.51 -15.14 -1.12
CA ASN A 148 6.44 -14.95 -2.23
C ASN A 148 6.78 -13.47 -2.50
N CYS A 149 5.85 -12.57 -2.24
CA CYS A 149 6.12 -11.13 -2.30
C CYS A 149 7.10 -10.70 -1.20
N ILE A 150 6.93 -11.22 0.03
CA ILE A 150 7.86 -10.95 1.13
C ILE A 150 9.24 -11.54 0.84
N LEU A 151 9.27 -12.75 0.29
CA LEU A 151 10.52 -13.40 -0.14
C LEU A 151 11.26 -12.57 -1.19
N MET A 152 10.54 -12.07 -2.20
CA MET A 152 11.10 -11.17 -3.22
C MET A 152 11.68 -9.88 -2.60
N TRP A 153 10.99 -9.29 -1.62
CA TRP A 153 11.53 -8.15 -0.87
C TRP A 153 12.79 -8.54 -0.10
N TRP A 154 12.80 -9.68 0.59
CA TRP A 154 13.95 -10.16 1.34
C TRP A 154 15.18 -10.37 0.44
N GLU A 155 15.00 -11.06 -0.68
CA GLU A 155 16.07 -11.37 -1.62
C GLU A 155 16.64 -10.14 -2.33
N LYS A 156 15.78 -9.18 -2.70
CA LYS A 156 16.18 -8.01 -3.48
C LYS A 156 16.64 -6.82 -2.62
N HIS A 157 16.14 -6.73 -1.40
CA HIS A 157 16.34 -5.56 -0.55
C HIS A 157 16.72 -5.94 0.89
N GLY A 158 15.91 -6.76 1.57
CA GLY A 158 16.03 -7.03 3.00
C GLY A 158 17.43 -7.48 3.40
N ARG A 159 17.92 -8.59 2.85
CA ARG A 159 19.22 -9.14 3.18
C ARG A 159 20.42 -8.24 2.89
N PHE A 160 20.28 -7.31 1.96
CA PHE A 160 21.35 -6.35 1.63
C PHE A 160 21.37 -5.17 2.60
N HIS A 161 20.20 -4.77 3.07
CA HIS A 161 20.09 -3.66 4.01
C HIS A 161 20.21 -4.07 5.47
N TYR A 162 19.98 -5.35 5.74
CA TYR A 162 20.06 -5.95 7.07
C TYR A 162 20.91 -7.24 7.02
N PRO A 163 22.22 -7.13 6.66
CA PRO A 163 23.08 -8.32 6.44
C PRO A 163 23.25 -9.17 7.70
N GLU A 164 23.17 -8.56 8.88
CA GLU A 164 23.31 -9.24 10.17
C GLU A 164 21.98 -9.64 10.81
N ALA A 165 20.85 -9.41 10.10
CA ALA A 165 19.54 -9.69 10.67
C ALA A 165 19.34 -11.18 10.93
N ARG A 166 18.92 -11.49 12.14
CA ARG A 166 18.56 -12.83 12.59
C ARG A 166 17.06 -12.97 12.79
N ARG A 167 16.36 -11.85 12.84
CA ARG A 167 14.94 -11.76 13.14
C ARG A 167 14.24 -10.82 12.13
N LEU A 168 12.98 -11.10 11.83
CA LEU A 168 12.12 -10.24 11.02
C LEU A 168 10.78 -10.07 11.73
N LEU A 169 10.33 -8.82 11.92
CA LEU A 169 8.99 -8.52 12.37
C LEU A 169 8.08 -8.20 11.19
N ILE A 170 7.00 -8.95 11.06
CA ILE A 170 5.94 -8.73 10.06
C ILE A 170 4.70 -8.20 10.76
N LEU A 171 4.29 -7.00 10.41
CA LEU A 171 3.00 -6.40 10.80
C LEU A 171 2.01 -6.56 9.66
N ALA A 172 0.90 -7.25 9.91
CA ALA A 172 -0.09 -7.59 8.89
C ALA A 172 -1.51 -7.38 9.41
N ASP A 173 -2.48 -7.23 8.51
CA ASP A 173 -3.89 -7.26 8.89
C ASP A 173 -4.31 -8.65 9.34
N SER A 174 -5.39 -8.77 10.13
CA SER A 174 -5.88 -10.05 10.62
C SER A 174 -6.70 -10.85 9.59
N GLY A 175 -7.03 -10.24 8.45
CA GLY A 175 -7.79 -10.83 7.36
C GLY A 175 -6.98 -10.97 6.06
N GLY A 176 -7.62 -11.51 5.01
CA GLY A 176 -6.99 -11.65 3.68
C GLY A 176 -5.96 -12.77 3.58
N SER A 177 -5.10 -12.67 2.55
CA SER A 177 -4.07 -13.65 2.22
C SER A 177 -2.98 -13.76 3.29
N ASN A 178 -2.65 -12.65 3.95
CA ASN A 178 -1.69 -12.52 5.05
C ASN A 178 -2.35 -12.53 6.44
N GLY A 179 -3.60 -13.00 6.54
CA GLY A 179 -4.36 -13.00 7.79
C GLY A 179 -3.86 -13.99 8.84
N ALA A 180 -4.39 -13.87 10.05
CA ALA A 180 -4.00 -14.70 11.18
C ALA A 180 -4.50 -16.17 11.08
N ARG A 181 -5.58 -16.43 10.35
CA ARG A 181 -6.21 -17.76 10.26
C ARG A 181 -5.54 -18.70 9.24
N PRO A 182 -5.15 -18.27 7.99
CA PRO A 182 -4.65 -19.18 6.97
C PRO A 182 -3.44 -19.99 7.45
N ARG A 183 -3.55 -21.33 7.44
CA ARG A 183 -2.45 -22.23 7.75
C ARG A 183 -1.35 -22.16 6.68
N MET A 184 -1.74 -22.00 5.42
CA MET A 184 -0.80 -21.89 4.30
C MET A 184 0.13 -20.68 4.44
N TRP A 185 -0.34 -19.55 4.99
CA TRP A 185 0.50 -18.41 5.31
C TRP A 185 1.65 -18.80 6.25
N LYS A 186 1.34 -19.49 7.34
CA LYS A 186 2.32 -19.93 8.33
C LYS A 186 3.29 -20.96 7.76
N LYS A 187 2.76 -21.93 6.97
CA LYS A 187 3.57 -22.95 6.31
C LYS A 187 4.57 -22.31 5.35
N CYS A 188 4.12 -21.41 4.48
CA CYS A 188 5.00 -20.75 3.52
C CYS A 188 6.05 -19.87 4.21
N LEU A 189 5.71 -19.17 5.31
CA LEU A 189 6.69 -18.43 6.11
C LEU A 189 7.74 -19.35 6.73
N GLN A 190 7.34 -20.53 7.23
CA GLN A 190 8.26 -21.54 7.75
C GLN A 190 9.23 -22.00 6.68
N GLU A 191 8.70 -22.52 5.57
CA GLU A 191 9.50 -23.21 4.57
C GLU A 191 10.37 -22.27 3.73
N ARG A 192 9.81 -21.11 3.32
CA ARG A 192 10.43 -20.22 2.33
C ARG A 192 11.22 -19.06 2.95
N LEU A 193 10.99 -18.76 4.22
CA LEU A 193 11.69 -17.66 4.87
C LEU A 193 12.48 -18.15 6.08
N ALA A 194 11.84 -18.74 7.09
CA ALA A 194 12.53 -19.17 8.30
C ALA A 194 13.55 -20.28 8.01
N ASP A 195 13.13 -21.38 7.38
CA ASP A 195 14.02 -22.52 7.14
C ASP A 195 15.08 -22.22 6.06
N GLN A 196 14.69 -21.51 5.00
CA GLN A 196 15.58 -21.23 3.87
C GLN A 196 16.69 -20.22 4.22
N TYR A 197 16.40 -19.23 5.07
CA TYR A 197 17.35 -18.15 5.40
C TYR A 197 17.85 -18.22 6.85
N GLY A 198 17.40 -19.16 7.63
CA GLY A 198 17.78 -19.27 9.05
C GLY A 198 17.27 -18.10 9.91
N ILE A 199 16.22 -17.39 9.47
CA ILE A 199 15.72 -16.18 10.12
C ILE A 199 14.49 -16.47 10.99
N ILE A 200 14.44 -15.91 12.19
CA ILE A 200 13.30 -16.00 13.09
C ILE A 200 12.24 -14.99 12.65
N VAL A 201 11.04 -15.45 12.29
CA VAL A 201 9.95 -14.61 11.81
C VAL A 201 8.91 -14.40 12.90
N THR A 202 8.81 -13.18 13.42
CA THR A 202 7.75 -12.77 14.35
C THR A 202 6.63 -12.07 13.58
N VAL A 203 5.39 -12.52 13.79
CA VAL A 203 4.22 -11.93 13.13
C VAL A 203 3.29 -11.37 14.20
N ALA A 204 2.88 -10.12 14.00
CA ALA A 204 1.86 -9.48 14.83
C ALA A 204 0.76 -8.90 13.92
N HIS A 205 -0.47 -9.39 14.11
CA HIS A 205 -1.60 -8.95 13.30
C HIS A 205 -2.33 -7.78 13.97
N TYR A 206 -2.71 -6.78 13.18
CA TYR A 206 -3.62 -5.74 13.64
C TYR A 206 -5.00 -6.31 13.96
N PRO A 207 -5.69 -5.77 14.96
CA PRO A 207 -7.07 -6.17 15.25
C PRO A 207 -7.99 -5.95 14.05
N SER A 208 -9.05 -6.73 13.94
CA SER A 208 -10.06 -6.56 12.88
C SER A 208 -10.60 -5.12 12.87
N GLY A 209 -10.75 -4.55 11.68
CA GLY A 209 -11.19 -3.16 11.50
C GLY A 209 -10.14 -2.10 11.87
N ALA A 210 -8.89 -2.51 12.07
CA ALA A 210 -7.79 -1.62 12.41
C ALA A 210 -6.84 -1.32 11.24
N SER A 211 -7.18 -1.65 10.00
CA SER A 211 -6.36 -1.44 8.81
C SER A 211 -5.86 -0.01 8.66
N LYS A 212 -6.65 0.99 9.06
CA LYS A 212 -6.23 2.39 9.04
C LYS A 212 -5.01 2.70 9.95
N TRP A 213 -4.63 1.82 10.87
CA TRP A 213 -3.41 1.95 11.70
C TRP A 213 -2.24 1.15 11.13
N ASN A 214 -2.49 0.32 10.10
CA ASN A 214 -1.41 -0.36 9.39
C ASN A 214 -0.57 0.68 8.60
N PRO A 215 0.74 0.85 8.91
CA PRO A 215 1.54 1.91 8.32
C PRO A 215 1.56 1.91 6.79
N ILE A 216 1.52 0.75 6.16
CA ILE A 216 1.56 0.62 4.70
C ILE A 216 0.42 1.37 4.01
N GLU A 217 -0.78 1.41 4.61
CA GLU A 217 -1.95 2.10 4.04
C GLU A 217 -1.70 3.60 3.87
N HIS A 218 -1.13 4.24 4.90
CA HIS A 218 -0.93 5.68 4.92
C HIS A 218 0.40 6.12 4.32
N ARG A 219 1.43 5.30 4.50
CA ARG A 219 2.79 5.67 4.11
C ARG A 219 3.10 5.31 2.66
N MET A 220 2.49 4.24 2.14
CA MET A 220 2.79 3.72 0.81
C MET A 220 1.59 3.71 -0.12
N PHE A 221 0.50 3.02 0.21
CA PHE A 221 -0.64 2.83 -0.70
C PHE A 221 -1.36 4.13 -1.06
N ASN A 222 -1.49 5.05 -0.11
CA ASN A 222 -2.06 6.37 -0.36
C ASN A 222 -1.24 7.16 -1.39
N GLU A 223 0.09 7.13 -1.28
CA GLU A 223 0.99 7.83 -2.20
C GLU A 223 0.97 7.22 -3.60
N ILE A 224 0.96 5.88 -3.70
CA ILE A 224 0.77 5.18 -4.97
C ILE A 224 -0.56 5.58 -5.62
N SER A 225 -1.65 5.58 -4.85
CA SER A 225 -2.99 5.94 -5.35
C SER A 225 -3.06 7.37 -5.86
N LYS A 226 -2.38 8.31 -5.22
CA LYS A 226 -2.25 9.69 -5.71
C LYS A 226 -1.51 9.75 -7.05
N ASN A 227 -0.43 8.96 -7.19
CA ASN A 227 0.42 9.02 -8.37
C ASN A 227 -0.24 8.50 -9.64
N TRP A 228 -1.11 7.49 -9.55
CA TRP A 228 -1.83 6.98 -10.71
C TRP A 228 -3.27 7.51 -10.86
N SER A 229 -3.65 8.43 -9.99
CA SER A 229 -4.98 9.05 -9.98
C SER A 229 -5.31 9.72 -11.32
N GLY A 230 -6.52 9.46 -11.85
CA GLY A 230 -7.00 10.03 -13.11
C GLY A 230 -6.38 9.44 -14.39
N VAL A 231 -5.55 8.39 -14.29
CA VAL A 231 -4.94 7.72 -15.44
C VAL A 231 -5.49 6.30 -15.55
N PRO A 232 -6.05 5.88 -16.71
CA PRO A 232 -6.43 4.48 -16.92
C PRO A 232 -5.23 3.56 -16.79
N LEU A 233 -5.41 2.44 -16.09
CA LEU A 233 -4.37 1.44 -15.87
C LEU A 233 -4.41 0.40 -17.01
N GLU A 234 -3.89 0.78 -18.18
CA GLU A 234 -4.08 0.06 -19.44
C GLU A 234 -3.34 -1.27 -19.53
N THR A 235 -2.20 -1.36 -18.82
CA THR A 235 -1.35 -2.57 -18.77
C THR A 235 -0.77 -2.77 -17.37
N PHE A 236 -0.31 -3.98 -17.06
CA PHE A 236 0.41 -4.27 -15.81
C PHE A 236 1.68 -3.43 -15.69
N ASP A 237 2.38 -3.20 -16.80
CA ASP A 237 3.60 -2.40 -16.81
C ASP A 237 3.31 -0.91 -16.49
N THR A 238 2.13 -0.43 -16.88
CA THR A 238 1.66 0.92 -16.48
C THR A 238 1.59 1.04 -14.96
N LEU A 239 1.04 0.02 -14.25
CA LEU A 239 0.99 0.02 -12.78
C LEU A 239 2.39 0.01 -12.18
N VAL A 240 3.26 -0.89 -12.67
CA VAL A 240 4.66 -1.01 -12.21
C VAL A 240 5.38 0.33 -12.37
N ASN A 241 5.26 0.96 -13.54
CA ASN A 241 5.93 2.23 -13.84
C ASN A 241 5.42 3.39 -12.97
N PHE A 242 4.12 3.47 -12.71
CA PHE A 242 3.57 4.45 -11.79
C PHE A 242 4.04 4.23 -10.36
N ALA A 243 4.06 2.98 -9.90
CA ALA A 243 4.54 2.66 -8.57
C ALA A 243 6.01 3.06 -8.37
N LYS A 244 6.90 2.70 -9.30
CA LYS A 244 8.32 3.07 -9.28
C LYS A 244 8.57 4.59 -9.28
N LYS A 245 7.70 5.36 -9.94
CA LYS A 245 7.80 6.82 -9.98
C LYS A 245 7.25 7.50 -8.72
N THR A 246 6.65 6.74 -7.80
CA THR A 246 6.09 7.30 -6.57
C THR A 246 7.20 7.65 -5.59
N LYS A 247 7.37 8.95 -5.34
CA LYS A 247 8.32 9.52 -4.38
C LYS A 247 7.63 10.58 -3.55
N THR A 248 8.03 10.74 -2.31
CA THR A 248 7.51 11.79 -1.42
C THR A 248 8.60 12.71 -0.92
N LYS A 249 8.22 13.90 -0.48
CA LYS A 249 9.15 14.83 0.18
C LYS A 249 9.74 14.26 1.49
N THR A 250 9.06 13.29 2.09
CA THR A 250 9.51 12.60 3.31
C THR A 250 10.47 11.44 3.05
N GLY A 251 10.92 11.26 1.81
CA GLY A 251 11.95 10.29 1.43
C GLY A 251 11.44 8.89 1.07
N LEU A 252 10.11 8.68 0.93
CA LEU A 252 9.61 7.39 0.44
C LEU A 252 10.12 7.13 -0.97
N ASN A 253 10.73 5.96 -1.17
CA ASN A 253 11.04 5.38 -2.47
C ASN A 253 10.32 4.04 -2.61
N ILE A 254 9.88 3.72 -3.84
CA ILE A 254 9.18 2.48 -4.13
C ILE A 254 9.83 1.76 -5.29
N GLU A 255 10.18 0.50 -5.06
CA GLU A 255 10.48 -0.45 -6.13
C GLU A 255 9.23 -1.28 -6.42
N ALA A 256 9.01 -1.59 -7.69
CA ALA A 256 7.84 -2.36 -8.09
C ALA A 256 8.23 -3.48 -9.07
N TYR A 257 7.58 -4.62 -8.90
CA TYR A 257 7.84 -5.84 -9.67
C TYR A 257 6.53 -6.44 -10.16
N ARG A 258 6.60 -7.21 -11.23
CA ARG A 258 5.49 -7.96 -11.78
C ARG A 258 5.68 -9.44 -11.42
N ASP A 259 4.62 -10.09 -10.95
CA ASP A 259 4.60 -11.52 -10.69
C ASP A 259 3.56 -12.19 -11.59
N GLN A 260 4.05 -12.92 -12.58
CA GLN A 260 3.25 -13.62 -13.59
C GLN A 260 2.92 -15.07 -13.20
N ARG A 261 3.40 -15.52 -12.03
CA ARG A 261 3.13 -16.88 -11.56
C ARG A 261 1.65 -17.07 -11.26
N THR A 262 1.16 -18.27 -11.52
CA THR A 262 -0.21 -18.65 -11.19
C THR A 262 -0.26 -19.27 -9.81
N TYR A 263 -1.22 -18.81 -9.00
CA TYR A 263 -1.43 -19.30 -7.64
C TYR A 263 -2.81 -19.92 -7.50
N GLU A 264 -2.85 -21.17 -7.03
CA GLU A 264 -4.08 -21.90 -6.78
C GLU A 264 -4.74 -21.48 -5.47
N LYS A 265 -6.06 -21.26 -5.53
CA LYS A 265 -6.87 -21.03 -4.35
C LYS A 265 -7.22 -22.33 -3.63
N GLY A 266 -7.50 -22.24 -2.33
CA GLY A 266 -8.08 -23.34 -1.56
C GLY A 266 -7.12 -24.46 -1.19
N LYS A 267 -5.81 -24.30 -1.40
CA LYS A 267 -4.80 -25.26 -0.89
C LYS A 267 -4.96 -25.38 0.63
N LYS A 268 -5.11 -26.63 1.09
CA LYS A 268 -5.29 -26.95 2.51
C LYS A 268 -3.96 -27.41 3.11
N VAL A 269 -3.78 -27.14 4.38
CA VAL A 269 -2.67 -27.64 5.19
C VAL A 269 -3.26 -28.49 6.31
N SER A 270 -2.85 -29.74 6.41
CA SER A 270 -3.32 -30.72 7.38
C SER A 270 -2.84 -30.40 8.80
N ASP A 271 -3.46 -31.02 9.80
CA ASP A 271 -3.00 -30.91 11.19
C ASP A 271 -1.60 -31.55 11.36
N LYS A 272 -1.31 -32.62 10.62
CA LYS A 272 0.01 -33.28 10.62
C LYS A 272 1.09 -32.32 10.15
N GLU A 273 0.87 -31.59 9.04
CA GLU A 273 1.81 -30.58 8.55
C GLU A 273 1.95 -29.41 9.54
N MET A 274 0.84 -28.97 10.15
CA MET A 274 0.91 -27.91 11.16
C MET A 274 1.73 -28.32 12.39
N ALA A 275 1.63 -29.58 12.81
CA ALA A 275 2.38 -30.12 13.95
C ALA A 275 3.91 -30.19 13.71
N THR A 276 4.34 -30.24 12.44
CA THR A 276 5.77 -30.24 12.09
C THR A 276 6.41 -28.85 12.05
N MET A 277 5.64 -27.79 12.28
CA MET A 277 6.14 -26.42 12.22
C MET A 277 6.75 -25.97 13.55
N SER A 278 7.82 -25.19 13.49
CA SER A 278 8.42 -24.53 14.66
C SER A 278 7.68 -23.22 14.99
N LEU A 279 6.36 -23.33 15.22
CA LEU A 279 5.45 -22.21 15.49
C LEU A 279 5.21 -22.04 16.97
N ILE A 280 5.62 -20.93 17.53
CA ILE A 280 5.42 -20.57 18.95
C ILE A 280 4.38 -19.45 19.01
N LYS A 281 3.22 -19.74 19.59
CA LYS A 281 2.20 -18.70 19.83
C LYS A 281 2.57 -17.90 21.08
N SER A 282 2.36 -16.57 21.02
CA SER A 282 2.51 -15.73 22.22
C SER A 282 1.52 -16.13 23.31
N THR A 283 1.93 -16.01 24.55
CA THR A 283 1.04 -16.19 25.74
C THR A 283 -0.06 -15.14 25.75
N GLU A 284 0.23 -13.91 25.34
CA GLU A 284 -0.75 -12.85 25.15
C GLU A 284 -1.28 -12.87 23.71
N LEU A 285 -2.58 -13.05 23.53
CA LEU A 285 -3.27 -12.98 22.24
C LEU A 285 -2.60 -13.80 21.13
N GLY A 286 -2.23 -15.05 21.43
CA GLY A 286 -1.52 -15.96 20.50
C GLY A 286 -2.28 -16.26 19.20
N LYS A 287 -3.56 -15.87 19.11
CA LYS A 287 -4.32 -15.90 17.85
C LYS A 287 -3.81 -14.88 16.82
N TRP A 288 -3.18 -13.78 17.28
CA TRP A 288 -2.66 -12.69 16.45
C TRP A 288 -1.15 -12.55 16.50
N ASN A 289 -0.50 -13.13 17.53
CA ASN A 289 0.93 -12.98 17.76
C ASN A 289 1.61 -14.33 17.83
N TYR A 290 2.60 -14.56 16.99
CA TYR A 290 3.36 -15.81 16.97
C TYR A 290 4.74 -15.61 16.35
N THR A 291 5.65 -16.53 16.69
CA THR A 291 7.01 -16.57 16.14
C THR A 291 7.22 -17.92 15.46
N ILE A 292 7.79 -17.89 14.28
CA ILE A 292 8.22 -19.05 13.51
C ILE A 292 9.74 -19.10 13.58
N GLN A 293 10.27 -20.18 14.12
CA GLN A 293 11.72 -20.42 14.19
C GLN A 293 12.16 -21.32 13.04
N PRO A 294 13.38 -21.15 12.50
CA PRO A 294 13.94 -22.10 11.56
C PRO A 294 14.03 -23.47 12.23
N LYS A 295 13.67 -24.53 11.50
CA LYS A 295 13.94 -25.88 11.93
C LYS A 295 15.46 -26.06 11.97
N LYS A 296 15.99 -26.71 12.98
CA LYS A 296 17.41 -27.11 12.99
C LYS A 296 17.67 -27.91 11.73
N ALA A 297 18.55 -27.43 10.86
CA ALA A 297 19.05 -28.25 9.77
C ALA A 297 19.68 -29.48 10.41
N GLU A 298 19.28 -30.68 10.05
CA GLU A 298 20.15 -31.85 10.16
C GLU A 298 21.41 -31.45 9.41
N VAL A 299 22.55 -31.55 10.09
CA VAL A 299 23.86 -31.04 9.64
C VAL A 299 24.17 -31.60 8.24
N GLY A 300 23.86 -30.83 7.24
CA GLY A 300 24.16 -31.09 5.83
C GLY A 300 24.41 -29.74 5.16
N GLU A 301 25.62 -29.59 4.66
CA GLU A 301 26.24 -28.46 3.98
C GLU A 301 25.31 -27.33 3.51
N TYR A 302 25.46 -26.17 4.12
CA TYR A 302 24.96 -24.92 3.58
C TYR A 302 25.78 -24.57 2.31
N LEU A 303 25.18 -24.77 1.15
CA LEU A 303 25.65 -24.14 -0.09
C LEU A 303 25.55 -22.62 0.11
N GLN A 304 26.71 -21.99 0.35
CA GLN A 304 26.82 -20.53 0.24
C GLN A 304 26.48 -20.15 -1.20
N PRO A 305 25.47 -19.28 -1.44
CA PRO A 305 25.29 -18.74 -2.77
C PRO A 305 26.52 -17.91 -3.13
N SER A 306 27.20 -18.28 -4.20
CA SER A 306 28.33 -17.56 -4.77
C SER A 306 28.00 -16.06 -4.92
N LEU A 307 28.66 -15.24 -4.15
CA LEU A 307 28.69 -13.80 -4.29
C LEU A 307 29.45 -13.43 -5.57
N GLN A 308 28.71 -13.22 -6.67
CA GLN A 308 29.23 -12.49 -7.82
C GLN A 308 28.11 -11.70 -8.48
N VAL A 309 27.76 -10.56 -7.92
CA VAL A 309 27.37 -9.36 -8.66
C VAL A 309 27.75 -8.16 -7.79
N LYS A 310 28.80 -7.45 -8.18
CA LYS A 310 29.14 -6.15 -7.61
C LYS A 310 28.06 -5.14 -7.99
N PRO A 311 27.54 -4.34 -7.08
CA PRO A 311 26.71 -3.19 -7.45
C PRO A 311 27.60 -2.12 -8.09
N GLU A 312 27.14 -1.56 -9.21
CA GLU A 312 27.76 -0.35 -9.78
C GLU A 312 27.62 0.82 -8.80
N PRO A 313 28.65 1.69 -8.70
CA PRO A 313 28.62 2.82 -7.80
C PRO A 313 27.61 3.87 -8.28
N ILE A 314 26.77 4.33 -7.38
CA ILE A 314 25.91 5.51 -7.60
C ILE A 314 26.82 6.74 -7.55
N GLU A 315 27.01 7.38 -8.69
CA GLU A 315 27.69 8.69 -8.75
C GLU A 315 26.83 9.76 -8.06
N ASP A 316 27.35 10.26 -6.94
CA ASP A 316 26.88 11.48 -6.29
C ASP A 316 27.27 12.70 -7.13
N ARG A 317 26.31 13.26 -7.86
CA ARG A 317 26.48 14.61 -8.45
C ARG A 317 25.86 15.66 -7.53
N HIS A 318 26.63 16.09 -6.56
CA HIS A 318 26.48 17.41 -5.97
C HIS A 318 27.13 18.45 -6.88
N SER A 319 26.33 19.30 -7.49
CA SER A 319 26.81 20.57 -7.99
C SER A 319 25.86 21.69 -7.57
N SER A 320 26.41 22.57 -6.80
CA SER A 320 25.90 23.87 -6.39
C SER A 320 25.51 24.72 -7.60
N SER A 321 24.33 25.33 -7.60
CA SER A 321 24.05 26.45 -8.47
C SER A 321 23.31 27.56 -7.74
N LYS A 322 23.98 28.69 -7.75
CA LYS A 322 23.58 30.00 -7.26
C LYS A 322 22.37 30.56 -8.04
N ASN A 323 21.57 31.36 -7.35
CA ASN A 323 20.47 32.17 -7.82
C ASN A 323 20.65 32.81 -9.18
N ARG A 324 19.71 32.53 -10.12
CA ARG A 324 19.45 33.38 -11.31
C ARG A 324 17.95 33.66 -11.41
N PRO A 325 17.56 34.86 -11.89
CA PRO A 325 16.15 35.22 -11.99
C PRO A 325 15.42 34.40 -13.05
N TRP A 326 14.22 34.00 -12.76
CA TRP A 326 13.36 33.14 -13.57
C TRP A 326 12.92 33.85 -14.84
N ASN A 327 13.35 33.35 -16.01
CA ASN A 327 12.86 33.82 -17.30
C ASN A 327 11.65 32.95 -17.69
N PHE A 328 10.50 33.58 -17.87
CA PHE A 328 9.20 32.93 -18.14
C PHE A 328 9.23 32.01 -19.40
N LEU A 329 10.00 32.39 -20.42
CA LEU A 329 10.19 31.56 -21.61
C LEU A 329 10.99 30.28 -21.35
N TYR A 330 11.93 30.31 -20.41
CA TYR A 330 12.68 29.15 -19.97
C TYR A 330 11.78 28.15 -19.20
N LEU A 331 10.84 28.65 -18.43
CA LEU A 331 9.85 27.84 -17.73
C LEU A 331 8.93 27.11 -18.71
N ILE A 332 8.47 27.77 -19.76
CA ILE A 332 7.61 27.18 -20.81
C ILE A 332 8.36 26.08 -21.58
N SER A 333 9.65 26.28 -21.91
CA SER A 333 10.44 25.25 -22.59
C SER A 333 10.69 24.01 -21.74
N ARG A 334 10.89 24.19 -20.42
CA ARG A 334 11.05 23.10 -19.47
C ARG A 334 9.75 22.35 -19.23
N ILE A 335 8.63 23.05 -19.19
CA ILE A 335 7.29 22.43 -19.10
C ILE A 335 7.00 21.62 -20.37
N ARG A 336 7.33 22.13 -21.56
CA ARG A 336 7.21 21.38 -22.83
C ARG A 336 8.05 20.11 -22.82
N ASN A 337 9.29 20.15 -22.34
CA ASN A 337 10.17 18.98 -22.27
C ASN A 337 9.72 17.95 -21.20
N LEU A 338 9.02 18.36 -20.15
CA LEU A 338 8.41 17.42 -19.20
C LEU A 338 7.29 16.59 -19.81
N PHE A 339 6.62 17.11 -20.85
CA PHE A 339 5.57 16.41 -21.58
C PHE A 339 6.08 15.61 -22.80
N SER A 340 7.31 15.83 -23.26
CA SER A 340 7.92 15.12 -24.41
C SER A 340 8.66 13.81 -24.03
N VAL A 341 8.75 13.46 -22.76
CA VAL A 341 9.38 12.21 -22.28
C VAL A 341 8.38 11.04 -22.16
N LEU A 342 7.16 11.20 -22.64
CA LEU A 342 6.23 10.09 -22.85
C LEU A 342 6.37 9.61 -24.29
N PRO A 343 6.63 8.30 -24.53
CA PRO A 343 6.81 7.80 -25.88
C PRO A 343 5.53 8.01 -26.70
N GLU A 344 5.63 8.83 -27.72
CA GLU A 344 4.71 8.80 -28.85
C GLU A 344 4.91 7.48 -29.62
N LYS A 345 4.02 6.53 -29.42
CA LYS A 345 3.68 5.51 -30.40
C LYS A 345 2.20 5.23 -30.27
N SER A 346 1.43 5.93 -31.02
CA SER A 346 0.13 5.57 -31.64
C SER A 346 -0.53 6.80 -32.24
N LEU A 347 0.02 7.27 -33.33
CA LEU A 347 -0.72 7.99 -34.35
C LEU A 347 -0.57 7.18 -35.64
N ALA A 348 -1.45 6.27 -35.91
CA ALA A 348 -1.82 5.78 -37.21
C ALA A 348 -3.14 5.04 -37.11
N ILE A 349 -4.16 5.63 -37.79
CA ILE A 349 -5.49 5.15 -38.17
C ILE A 349 -6.51 5.04 -37.04
#